data_e7c82bde621ec4eee9bcf626cc510ac6
#
_entry.id   e7c82bde621ec4eee9bcf626cc510ac6
#
_cell.length_a   1.000
_cell.length_b   1.000
_cell.length_c   1.000
_cell.angle_alpha   90.00
_cell.angle_beta   90.00
_cell.angle_gamma   90.00
#
_symmetry.space_group_name_H-M   'P 1'
#
loop_
_entity.id
_entity.type
_entity.pdbx_description
1 polymer ?
#
loop_
_entity_poly.entity_id
_entity_poly.type
_entity_poly.pdbx_seq_one_letter_code
_entity_poly.pdbx_strand_id
1 'polypeptide(L)'
;MRTLRILLAYSLLPVLGGCNSHPLTDYRAASEAGFFSGTIEDLKKLNTSDAEVAELIKLKQVGVPEETLTALVRTAHEHQHSFIATDPVRNLVNAGFSDQRILQIAQLDKLDSIGGDAVMLHVIGLSDPAVQMLLDKRIKGVPTMSVNAIAELKNTGLTEKDILYRIQNGMTDSQAMAEAAARQKAVARNTGFRSNRGRKPR
;
A
#
# COMPACT_ATOMS: atom_id res chain seq x y z
N MET A 1 56.90 24.93 35.11
CA MET A 1 56.46 24.18 33.92
C MET A 1 56.19 22.71 34.34
N ARG A 2 54.91 22.32 34.53
CA ARG A 2 54.53 20.97 34.89
C ARG A 2 53.72 20.40 33.73
N THR A 3 54.32 19.45 33.01
CA THR A 3 53.70 18.72 31.89
C THR A 3 52.78 17.66 32.43
N LEU A 4 51.47 17.82 32.20
CA LEU A 4 50.43 16.85 32.50
C LEU A 4 50.35 15.81 31.42
N ARG A 5 50.75 14.56 31.68
CA ARG A 5 50.58 13.42 30.79
C ARG A 5 49.17 12.80 31.02
N ILE A 6 48.30 12.98 30.03
CA ILE A 6 47.00 12.31 29.99
C ILE A 6 47.21 10.92 29.41
N LEU A 7 47.04 9.90 30.25
CA LEU A 7 46.97 8.48 29.83
C LEU A 7 45.56 8.19 29.31
N LEU A 8 45.41 8.03 28.01
CA LEU A 8 44.22 7.51 27.37
C LEU A 8 44.19 5.96 27.58
N ALA A 9 43.37 5.49 28.50
CA ALA A 9 43.05 4.10 28.67
C ALA A 9 42.03 3.72 27.58
N TYR A 10 42.49 3.02 26.54
CA TYR A 10 41.59 2.32 25.60
C TYR A 10 40.99 1.11 26.28
N SER A 11 39.74 1.20 26.71
CA SER A 11 38.94 0.05 27.12
C SER A 11 38.52 -0.74 25.88
N LEU A 12 39.22 -1.82 25.59
CA LEU A 12 38.77 -2.88 24.66
C LEU A 12 37.56 -3.55 25.27
N LEU A 13 36.36 -3.14 24.86
CA LEU A 13 35.13 -3.91 25.08
C LEU A 13 35.19 -5.13 24.16
N PRO A 14 35.10 -6.36 24.69
CA PRO A 14 34.92 -7.52 23.85
C PRO A 14 33.53 -7.43 23.22
N VAL A 15 33.48 -7.25 21.91
CA VAL A 15 32.29 -7.47 21.11
C VAL A 15 31.99 -8.96 21.21
N LEU A 16 31.16 -9.34 22.18
CA LEU A 16 30.53 -10.65 22.20
C LEU A 16 29.56 -10.66 21.01
N GLY A 17 30.08 -11.09 19.88
CA GLY A 17 29.27 -11.47 18.74
C GLY A 17 28.36 -12.63 19.15
N GLY A 18 27.17 -12.29 19.64
CA GLY A 18 26.11 -13.26 19.82
C GLY A 18 25.82 -13.83 18.43
N CYS A 19 26.23 -15.08 18.21
CA CYS A 19 25.69 -15.89 17.13
C CYS A 19 24.21 -16.05 17.42
N ASN A 20 23.38 -15.12 16.92
CA ASN A 20 21.96 -15.34 16.77
C ASN A 20 21.82 -16.46 15.76
N SER A 21 21.80 -17.70 16.22
CA SER A 21 21.35 -18.85 15.46
C SER A 21 19.85 -18.63 15.20
N HIS A 22 19.52 -17.88 14.16
CA HIS A 22 18.14 -17.89 13.66
C HIS A 22 17.81 -19.36 13.33
N PRO A 23 16.65 -19.89 13.78
CA PRO A 23 16.22 -21.20 13.38
C PRO A 23 16.25 -21.26 11.85
N LEU A 24 16.85 -22.34 11.32
CA LEU A 24 16.93 -22.52 9.87
C LEU A 24 15.52 -22.56 9.30
N THR A 25 15.22 -21.64 8.40
CA THR A 25 13.93 -21.59 7.71
C THR A 25 13.62 -22.90 7.01
N ASP A 26 12.43 -23.45 7.21
CA ASP A 26 11.99 -24.67 6.55
C ASP A 26 11.40 -24.37 5.17
N TYR A 27 12.19 -24.52 4.13
CA TYR A 27 11.77 -24.31 2.74
C TYR A 27 10.95 -25.46 2.14
N ARG A 28 10.59 -26.51 2.92
CA ARG A 28 9.74 -27.60 2.44
C ARG A 28 8.39 -27.08 1.96
N ALA A 29 7.77 -26.19 2.72
CA ALA A 29 6.50 -25.59 2.34
C ALA A 29 6.57 -24.85 1.00
N ALA A 30 7.66 -24.15 0.70
CA ALA A 30 7.89 -23.51 -0.59
C ALA A 30 8.00 -24.55 -1.72
N SER A 31 8.75 -25.66 -1.48
CA SER A 31 8.89 -26.75 -2.45
C SER A 31 7.54 -27.44 -2.72
N GLU A 32 6.76 -27.70 -1.68
CA GLU A 32 5.40 -28.28 -1.78
C GLU A 32 4.43 -27.36 -2.51
N ALA A 33 4.60 -26.03 -2.34
CA ALA A 33 3.86 -25.01 -3.10
C ALA A 33 4.34 -24.85 -4.54
N GLY A 34 5.31 -25.68 -4.98
CA GLY A 34 5.78 -25.73 -6.36
C GLY A 34 6.74 -24.62 -6.74
N PHE A 35 7.49 -24.04 -5.79
CA PHE A 35 8.60 -23.15 -6.13
C PHE A 35 9.73 -23.88 -6.82
N PHE A 36 10.34 -23.27 -7.83
CA PHE A 36 11.51 -23.82 -8.48
C PHE A 36 12.70 -23.88 -7.53
N SER A 37 13.54 -24.91 -7.69
CA SER A 37 14.73 -25.09 -6.83
C SER A 37 15.67 -23.88 -6.87
N GLY A 38 15.83 -23.22 -8.02
CA GLY A 38 16.62 -22.00 -8.16
C GLY A 38 16.06 -20.85 -7.32
N THR A 39 14.75 -20.66 -7.31
CA THR A 39 14.08 -19.64 -6.47
C THR A 39 14.30 -19.93 -4.99
N ILE A 40 14.19 -21.20 -4.56
CA ILE A 40 14.44 -21.59 -3.18
C ILE A 40 15.89 -21.27 -2.78
N GLU A 41 16.86 -21.54 -3.65
CA GLU A 41 18.26 -21.19 -3.38
C GLU A 41 18.47 -19.66 -3.27
N ASP A 42 17.76 -18.86 -4.05
CA ASP A 42 17.84 -17.40 -3.95
C ASP A 42 17.19 -16.89 -2.67
N LEU A 43 16.06 -17.46 -2.24
CA LEU A 43 15.43 -17.16 -0.95
C LEU A 43 16.34 -17.52 0.23
N LYS A 44 17.07 -18.64 0.15
CA LYS A 44 18.09 -19.01 1.16
C LYS A 44 19.22 -17.99 1.24
N LYS A 45 19.73 -17.51 0.09
CA LYS A 45 20.77 -16.46 0.04
C LYS A 45 20.30 -15.15 0.64
N LEU A 46 19.00 -14.84 0.52
CA LEU A 46 18.37 -13.68 1.13
C LEU A 46 18.10 -13.86 2.62
N ASN A 47 18.36 -15.04 3.20
CA ASN A 47 18.00 -15.38 4.59
C ASN A 47 16.51 -15.13 4.90
N THR A 48 15.63 -15.51 3.98
CA THR A 48 14.19 -15.34 4.09
C THR A 48 13.66 -16.13 5.29
N SER A 49 12.84 -15.53 6.13
CA SER A 49 12.23 -16.16 7.30
C SER A 49 11.03 -17.06 6.92
N ASP A 50 10.61 -17.93 7.85
CA ASP A 50 9.41 -18.77 7.67
C ASP A 50 8.13 -17.93 7.42
N ALA A 51 8.02 -16.78 8.09
CA ALA A 51 6.91 -15.85 7.91
C ALA A 51 6.88 -15.29 6.47
N GLU A 52 8.03 -14.87 5.95
CA GLU A 52 8.15 -14.39 4.58
C GLU A 52 7.86 -15.49 3.57
N VAL A 53 8.36 -16.71 3.79
CA VAL A 53 8.05 -17.86 2.93
C VAL A 53 6.54 -18.11 2.87
N ALA A 54 5.85 -18.03 4.02
CA ALA A 54 4.39 -18.17 4.06
C ALA A 54 3.66 -17.09 3.26
N GLU A 55 4.14 -15.83 3.31
CA GLU A 55 3.59 -14.73 2.50
C GLU A 55 3.82 -14.97 1.00
N LEU A 56 5.03 -15.41 0.62
CA LEU A 56 5.35 -15.70 -0.79
C LEU A 56 4.49 -16.83 -1.37
N ILE A 57 4.20 -17.87 -0.57
CA ILE A 57 3.30 -18.96 -0.99
C ILE A 57 1.91 -18.41 -1.31
N LYS A 58 1.35 -17.55 -0.47
CA LYS A 58 0.05 -16.90 -0.71
C LYS A 58 0.06 -16.07 -2.01
N LEU A 59 1.12 -15.32 -2.26
CA LEU A 59 1.26 -14.51 -3.47
C LEU A 59 1.43 -15.36 -4.73
N LYS A 60 2.17 -16.48 -4.65
CA LYS A 60 2.28 -17.43 -5.75
C LYS A 60 0.92 -18.03 -6.11
N GLN A 61 0.08 -18.34 -5.11
CA GLN A 61 -1.27 -18.86 -5.32
C GLN A 61 -2.20 -17.89 -6.07
N VAL A 62 -1.95 -16.58 -5.97
CA VAL A 62 -2.68 -15.56 -6.74
C VAL A 62 -2.00 -15.18 -8.06
N GLY A 63 -0.96 -15.93 -8.45
CA GLY A 63 -0.34 -15.84 -9.77
C GLY A 63 0.84 -14.88 -9.87
N VAL A 64 1.40 -14.38 -8.77
CA VAL A 64 2.60 -13.55 -8.82
C VAL A 64 3.81 -14.42 -9.24
N PRO A 65 4.58 -14.04 -10.28
CA PRO A 65 5.74 -14.79 -10.74
C PRO A 65 6.85 -14.88 -9.68
N GLU A 66 7.56 -16.00 -9.64
CA GLU A 66 8.61 -16.24 -8.63
C GLU A 66 9.75 -15.22 -8.69
N GLU A 67 10.09 -14.72 -9.88
CA GLU A 67 11.07 -13.66 -10.05
C GLU A 67 10.64 -12.38 -9.33
N THR A 68 9.37 -12.02 -9.47
CA THR A 68 8.76 -10.88 -8.78
C THR A 68 8.76 -11.10 -7.27
N LEU A 69 8.40 -12.30 -6.80
CA LEU A 69 8.42 -12.66 -5.39
C LEU A 69 9.81 -12.49 -4.77
N THR A 70 10.84 -13.02 -5.43
CA THR A 70 12.25 -12.89 -4.98
C THR A 70 12.69 -11.43 -4.96
N ALA A 71 12.30 -10.65 -5.97
CA ALA A 71 12.62 -9.22 -6.04
C ALA A 71 11.93 -8.42 -4.92
N LEU A 72 10.69 -8.73 -4.57
CA LEU A 72 9.96 -8.10 -3.47
C LEU A 72 10.65 -8.33 -2.11
N VAL A 73 11.06 -9.58 -1.82
CA VAL A 73 11.82 -9.87 -0.59
C VAL A 73 13.13 -9.09 -0.55
N ARG A 74 13.89 -9.13 -1.66
CA ARG A 74 15.15 -8.37 -1.74
C ARG A 74 14.94 -6.89 -1.45
N THR A 75 13.94 -6.28 -2.08
CA THR A 75 13.62 -4.88 -1.88
C THR A 75 13.23 -4.57 -0.43
N ALA A 76 12.43 -5.43 0.21
CA ALA A 76 12.09 -5.28 1.62
C ALA A 76 13.34 -5.31 2.51
N HIS A 77 14.24 -6.26 2.27
CA HIS A 77 15.51 -6.36 3.02
C HIS A 77 16.44 -5.17 2.76
N GLU A 78 16.47 -4.60 1.56
CA GLU A 78 17.18 -3.35 1.26
C GLU A 78 16.62 -2.18 2.07
N HIS A 79 15.33 -2.16 2.34
CA HIS A 79 14.65 -1.22 3.24
C HIS A 79 14.71 -1.63 4.73
N GLN A 80 15.47 -2.67 5.07
CA GLN A 80 15.70 -3.15 6.44
C GLN A 80 14.45 -3.64 7.18
N HIS A 81 13.46 -4.17 6.46
CA HIS A 81 12.29 -4.82 7.06
C HIS A 81 12.01 -6.18 6.41
N SER A 82 11.21 -7.00 7.10
CA SER A 82 10.74 -8.28 6.55
C SER A 82 9.62 -8.04 5.54
N PHE A 83 9.58 -8.90 4.51
CA PHE A 83 8.49 -8.87 3.54
C PHE A 83 7.22 -9.49 4.13
N ILE A 84 6.28 -8.66 4.58
CA ILE A 84 4.95 -9.05 5.08
C ILE A 84 3.90 -8.17 4.39
N ALA A 85 3.72 -8.35 3.09
CA ALA A 85 2.93 -7.46 2.26
C ALA A 85 1.99 -8.22 1.28
N THR A 86 1.50 -9.41 1.67
CA THR A 86 0.60 -10.20 0.81
C THR A 86 -0.64 -9.43 0.40
N ASP A 87 -1.34 -8.83 1.35
CA ASP A 87 -2.58 -8.11 1.07
C ASP A 87 -2.36 -6.87 0.18
N PRO A 88 -1.39 -5.98 0.47
CA PRO A 88 -1.07 -4.88 -0.42
C PRO A 88 -0.73 -5.31 -1.85
N VAL A 89 0.12 -6.33 -2.02
CA VAL A 89 0.50 -6.84 -3.35
C VAL A 89 -0.69 -7.44 -4.07
N ARG A 90 -1.47 -8.29 -3.40
CA ARG A 90 -2.70 -8.88 -3.96
C ARG A 90 -3.69 -7.81 -4.41
N ASN A 91 -3.86 -6.75 -3.64
CA ASN A 91 -4.75 -5.64 -3.97
C ASN A 91 -4.29 -4.91 -5.25
N LEU A 92 -2.99 -4.72 -5.42
CA LEU A 92 -2.43 -4.13 -6.64
C LEU A 92 -2.59 -5.06 -7.85
N VAL A 93 -2.37 -6.37 -7.68
CA VAL A 93 -2.64 -7.38 -8.74
C VAL A 93 -4.11 -7.32 -9.15
N ASN A 94 -5.03 -7.32 -8.20
CA ASN A 94 -6.47 -7.23 -8.47
C ASN A 94 -6.88 -5.91 -9.14
N ALA A 95 -6.15 -4.82 -8.88
CA ALA A 95 -6.32 -3.54 -9.54
C ALA A 95 -5.67 -3.48 -10.95
N GLY A 96 -5.11 -4.59 -11.43
CA GLY A 96 -4.52 -4.70 -12.76
C GLY A 96 -3.12 -4.07 -12.89
N PHE A 97 -2.40 -3.91 -11.78
CA PHE A 97 -1.00 -3.47 -11.83
C PHE A 97 -0.11 -4.60 -12.32
N SER A 98 0.81 -4.29 -13.24
CA SER A 98 1.83 -5.23 -13.67
C SER A 98 2.88 -5.47 -12.59
N ASP A 99 3.56 -6.62 -12.66
CA ASP A 99 4.64 -6.99 -11.74
C ASP A 99 5.72 -5.89 -11.66
N GLN A 100 6.12 -5.37 -12.82
CA GLN A 100 7.10 -4.28 -12.88
C GLN A 100 6.64 -3.05 -12.12
N ARG A 101 5.35 -2.74 -12.16
CA ARG A 101 4.78 -1.59 -11.47
C ARG A 101 4.71 -1.83 -9.97
N ILE A 102 4.38 -3.04 -9.54
CA ILE A 102 4.38 -3.46 -8.14
C ILE A 102 5.79 -3.35 -7.56
N LEU A 103 6.81 -3.80 -8.30
CA LEU A 103 8.22 -3.65 -7.89
C LEU A 103 8.65 -2.19 -7.77
N GLN A 104 8.22 -1.31 -8.67
CA GLN A 104 8.48 0.14 -8.53
C GLN A 104 7.85 0.72 -7.25
N ILE A 105 6.65 0.28 -6.89
CA ILE A 105 5.98 0.70 -5.64
C ILE A 105 6.74 0.18 -4.42
N ALA A 106 7.23 -1.07 -4.47
CA ALA A 106 8.06 -1.66 -3.43
C ALA A 106 9.37 -0.88 -3.23
N GLN A 107 10.07 -0.54 -4.33
CA GLN A 107 11.29 0.26 -4.30
C GLN A 107 11.11 1.64 -3.66
N LEU A 108 9.90 2.19 -3.68
CA LEU A 108 9.55 3.45 -3.01
C LEU A 108 9.10 3.25 -1.56
N ASP A 109 9.10 2.04 -1.06
CA ASP A 109 8.57 1.66 0.27
C ASP A 109 7.11 2.11 0.49
N LYS A 110 6.27 1.91 -0.55
CA LYS A 110 4.88 2.39 -0.56
C LYS A 110 3.84 1.28 -0.76
N LEU A 111 4.22 0.01 -0.65
CA LEU A 111 3.29 -1.11 -0.90
C LEU A 111 2.03 -1.01 -0.05
N ASP A 112 2.18 -0.81 1.26
CA ASP A 112 1.04 -0.76 2.19
C ASP A 112 0.10 0.41 1.89
N SER A 113 0.65 1.60 1.70
CA SER A 113 -0.16 2.80 1.46
C SER A 113 -0.87 2.75 0.11
N ILE A 114 -0.17 2.38 -0.96
CA ILE A 114 -0.73 2.33 -2.31
C ILE A 114 -1.68 1.13 -2.47
N GLY A 115 -1.34 -0.04 -1.91
CA GLY A 115 -2.20 -1.22 -1.91
C GLY A 115 -3.48 -1.00 -1.09
N GLY A 116 -3.38 -0.31 0.05
CA GLY A 116 -4.56 0.09 0.84
C GLY A 116 -5.46 1.07 0.08
N ASP A 117 -4.87 2.07 -0.55
CA ASP A 117 -5.61 3.02 -1.38
C ASP A 117 -6.32 2.34 -2.56
N ALA A 118 -5.67 1.34 -3.20
CA ALA A 118 -6.28 0.57 -4.29
C ALA A 118 -7.60 -0.07 -3.87
N VAL A 119 -7.61 -0.76 -2.73
CA VAL A 119 -8.82 -1.38 -2.18
C VAL A 119 -9.90 -0.35 -1.90
N MET A 120 -9.54 0.72 -1.21
CA MET A 120 -10.53 1.73 -0.81
C MET A 120 -11.15 2.42 -2.02
N LEU A 121 -10.38 2.71 -3.08
CA LEU A 121 -10.89 3.30 -4.31
C LEU A 121 -11.85 2.34 -5.05
N HIS A 122 -11.60 1.03 -5.03
CA HIS A 122 -12.53 0.03 -5.56
C HIS A 122 -13.81 -0.08 -4.72
N VAL A 123 -13.69 -0.08 -3.40
CA VAL A 123 -14.85 -0.10 -2.48
C VAL A 123 -15.76 1.11 -2.72
N ILE A 124 -15.20 2.27 -3.03
CA ILE A 124 -15.94 3.47 -3.41
C ILE A 124 -16.62 3.30 -4.78
N GLY A 125 -16.25 2.28 -5.57
CA GLY A 125 -16.80 1.99 -6.88
C GLY A 125 -16.18 2.79 -8.01
N LEU A 126 -14.87 3.03 -7.95
CA LEU A 126 -14.10 3.49 -9.09
C LEU A 126 -13.67 2.31 -9.96
N SER A 127 -13.59 2.53 -11.26
CA SER A 127 -13.10 1.55 -12.23
C SER A 127 -11.57 1.37 -12.14
N ASP A 128 -11.06 0.21 -12.57
CA ASP A 128 -9.63 -0.08 -12.58
C ASP A 128 -8.80 1.02 -13.29
N PRO A 129 -9.19 1.54 -14.48
CA PRO A 129 -8.44 2.63 -15.09
C PRO A 129 -8.39 3.90 -14.23
N ALA A 130 -9.47 4.22 -13.52
CA ALA A 130 -9.50 5.37 -12.63
C ALA A 130 -8.60 5.17 -11.41
N VAL A 131 -8.64 3.98 -10.81
CA VAL A 131 -7.77 3.59 -9.69
C VAL A 131 -6.30 3.68 -10.11
N GLN A 132 -5.92 3.05 -11.23
CA GLN A 132 -4.56 3.08 -11.75
C GLN A 132 -4.07 4.51 -11.98
N MET A 133 -4.89 5.35 -12.64
CA MET A 133 -4.52 6.75 -12.89
C MET A 133 -4.28 7.54 -11.59
N LEU A 134 -5.11 7.34 -10.57
CA LEU A 134 -4.97 8.02 -9.27
C LEU A 134 -3.72 7.55 -8.53
N LEU A 135 -3.52 6.25 -8.47
CA LEU A 135 -2.35 5.67 -7.80
C LEU A 135 -1.05 6.04 -8.52
N ASP A 136 -1.03 6.10 -9.84
CA ASP A 136 0.11 6.58 -10.62
C ASP A 136 0.52 8.01 -10.26
N LYS A 137 -0.46 8.90 -10.07
CA LYS A 137 -0.18 10.26 -9.60
C LYS A 137 0.45 10.25 -8.21
N ARG A 138 -0.08 9.44 -7.27
CA ARG A 138 0.46 9.32 -5.91
C ARG A 138 1.86 8.74 -5.87
N ILE A 139 2.13 7.73 -6.69
CA ILE A 139 3.48 7.16 -6.84
C ILE A 139 4.48 8.22 -7.32
N LYS A 140 4.07 9.07 -8.26
CA LYS A 140 4.87 10.18 -8.79
C LYS A 140 4.96 11.38 -7.85
N GLY A 141 4.32 11.34 -6.68
CA GLY A 141 4.27 12.46 -5.74
C GLY A 141 3.42 13.65 -6.22
N VAL A 142 2.57 13.44 -7.23
CA VAL A 142 1.65 14.48 -7.70
C VAL A 142 0.47 14.59 -6.73
N PRO A 143 0.17 15.77 -6.19
CA PRO A 143 -0.95 15.96 -5.28
C PRO A 143 -2.28 15.50 -5.91
N THR A 144 -3.03 14.70 -5.17
CA THR A 144 -4.37 14.27 -5.54
C THR A 144 -5.29 14.36 -4.33
N MET A 145 -6.60 14.31 -4.55
CA MET A 145 -7.54 14.19 -3.43
C MET A 145 -7.29 12.89 -2.66
N SER A 146 -7.49 12.93 -1.35
CA SER A 146 -7.49 11.73 -0.50
C SER A 146 -8.63 10.79 -0.86
N VAL A 147 -8.49 9.52 -0.49
CA VAL A 147 -9.55 8.53 -0.67
C VAL A 147 -10.85 8.98 0.02
N ASN A 148 -10.74 9.56 1.22
CA ASN A 148 -11.89 10.06 1.97
C ASN A 148 -12.63 11.19 1.23
N ALA A 149 -11.90 12.15 0.67
CA ALA A 149 -12.49 13.24 -0.08
C ALA A 149 -13.21 12.75 -1.36
N ILE A 150 -12.64 11.76 -2.03
CA ILE A 150 -13.26 11.08 -3.18
C ILE A 150 -14.53 10.35 -2.76
N ALA A 151 -14.50 9.62 -1.63
CA ALA A 151 -15.66 8.91 -1.08
C ALA A 151 -16.81 9.86 -0.78
N GLU A 152 -16.53 11.00 -0.13
CA GLU A 152 -17.54 12.00 0.18
C GLU A 152 -18.20 12.58 -1.09
N LEU A 153 -17.41 12.89 -2.11
CA LEU A 153 -17.97 13.33 -3.40
C LEU A 153 -18.85 12.24 -4.04
N LYS A 154 -18.40 10.97 -4.01
CA LYS A 154 -19.16 9.84 -4.56
C LYS A 154 -20.49 9.65 -3.83
N ASN A 155 -20.50 9.80 -2.50
CA ASN A 155 -21.69 9.70 -1.66
C ASN A 155 -22.73 10.79 -1.96
N THR A 156 -22.33 11.90 -2.60
CA THR A 156 -23.27 12.92 -3.08
C THR A 156 -23.90 12.60 -4.44
N GLY A 157 -23.61 11.43 -5.01
CA GLY A 157 -24.11 11.01 -6.31
C GLY A 157 -23.32 11.51 -7.51
N LEU A 158 -22.10 12.04 -7.30
CA LEU A 158 -21.22 12.38 -8.41
C LEU A 158 -20.75 11.13 -9.16
N THR A 159 -20.74 11.23 -10.49
CA THR A 159 -20.22 10.17 -11.33
C THR A 159 -18.68 10.10 -11.22
N GLU A 160 -18.10 8.95 -11.58
CA GLU A 160 -16.64 8.80 -11.68
C GLU A 160 -16.04 9.89 -12.58
N LYS A 161 -16.64 10.13 -13.74
CA LYS A 161 -16.18 11.15 -14.69
C LYS A 161 -16.14 12.55 -14.05
N ASP A 162 -17.14 12.90 -13.25
CA ASP A 162 -17.18 14.18 -12.56
C ASP A 162 -16.09 14.31 -11.50
N ILE A 163 -15.81 13.22 -10.79
CA ILE A 163 -14.76 13.16 -9.77
C ILE A 163 -13.38 13.30 -10.43
N LEU A 164 -13.11 12.51 -11.50
CA LEU A 164 -11.86 12.58 -12.23
C LEU A 164 -11.61 13.94 -12.85
N TYR A 165 -12.64 14.59 -13.38
CA TYR A 165 -12.54 15.96 -13.86
C TYR A 165 -12.08 16.95 -12.77
N ARG A 166 -12.61 16.83 -11.55
CA ARG A 166 -12.20 17.67 -10.40
C ARG A 166 -10.76 17.44 -10.00
N ILE A 167 -10.34 16.18 -9.98
CA ILE A 167 -8.95 15.80 -9.69
C ILE A 167 -7.99 16.36 -10.74
N GLN A 168 -8.38 16.30 -12.01
CA GLN A 168 -7.58 16.85 -13.11
C GLN A 168 -7.45 18.39 -13.03
N ASN A 169 -8.49 19.06 -12.52
CA ASN A 169 -8.49 20.50 -12.30
C ASN A 169 -7.89 20.93 -10.93
N GLY A 170 -7.22 20.02 -10.23
CA GLY A 170 -6.48 20.32 -9.01
C GLY A 170 -7.37 20.62 -7.79
N MET A 171 -8.61 20.08 -7.73
CA MET A 171 -9.44 20.20 -6.56
C MET A 171 -8.73 19.62 -5.33
N THR A 172 -8.72 20.40 -4.25
CA THR A 172 -8.16 19.97 -2.96
C THR A 172 -9.18 19.23 -2.11
N ASP A 173 -8.71 18.49 -1.08
CA ASP A 173 -9.58 17.81 -0.12
C ASP A 173 -10.58 18.78 0.54
N SER A 174 -10.10 19.94 0.95
CA SER A 174 -10.96 20.97 1.58
C SER A 174 -12.08 21.43 0.66
N GLN A 175 -11.79 21.64 -0.62
CA GLN A 175 -12.79 22.01 -1.63
C GLN A 175 -13.78 20.86 -1.88
N ALA A 176 -13.28 19.62 -1.95
CA ALA A 176 -14.11 18.43 -2.14
C ALA A 176 -15.09 18.22 -0.98
N MET A 177 -14.60 18.34 0.26
CA MET A 177 -15.44 18.25 1.46
C MET A 177 -16.48 19.35 1.53
N ALA A 178 -16.12 20.60 1.16
CA ALA A 178 -17.06 21.71 1.11
C ALA A 178 -18.15 21.50 0.04
N GLU A 179 -17.79 21.02 -1.15
CA GLU A 179 -18.74 20.68 -2.21
C GLU A 179 -19.68 19.55 -1.77
N ALA A 180 -19.15 18.48 -1.18
CA ALA A 180 -19.95 17.37 -0.68
C ALA A 180 -20.97 17.83 0.35
N ALA A 181 -20.56 18.63 1.33
CA ALA A 181 -21.44 19.18 2.36
C ALA A 181 -22.53 20.09 1.76
N ALA A 182 -22.20 20.92 0.77
CA ALA A 182 -23.19 21.79 0.09
C ALA A 182 -24.26 20.97 -0.65
N ARG A 183 -23.83 19.89 -1.36
CA ARG A 183 -24.73 18.97 -2.07
C ARG A 183 -25.65 18.22 -1.12
N GLN A 184 -25.14 17.69 0.00
CA GLN A 184 -25.94 17.01 1.03
C GLN A 184 -27.02 17.95 1.61
N LYS A 185 -26.65 19.20 1.91
CA LYS A 185 -27.64 20.23 2.37
C LYS A 185 -28.72 20.53 1.32
N ALA A 186 -28.36 20.57 0.05
CA ALA A 186 -29.34 20.80 -1.03
C ALA A 186 -30.33 19.63 -1.16
N VAL A 187 -29.86 18.41 -1.07
CA VAL A 187 -30.70 17.19 -1.07
C VAL A 187 -31.63 17.19 0.13
N ALA A 188 -31.15 17.48 1.34
CA ALA A 188 -31.96 17.53 2.56
C ALA A 188 -33.08 18.60 2.47
N ARG A 189 -32.79 19.76 1.89
CA ARG A 189 -33.81 20.83 1.67
C ARG A 189 -34.90 20.36 0.71
N ASN A 190 -34.53 19.69 -0.38
CA ASN A 190 -35.49 19.22 -1.39
C ASN A 190 -36.38 18.07 -0.87
N THR A 191 -35.86 17.18 -0.04
CA THR A 191 -36.66 16.11 0.58
C THR A 191 -37.61 16.64 1.67
N GLY A 192 -37.15 17.59 2.48
CA GLY A 192 -37.99 18.23 3.51
C GLY A 192 -39.15 19.02 2.91
N PHE A 193 -38.98 19.64 1.74
CA PHE A 193 -40.04 20.40 1.07
C PHE A 193 -41.16 19.53 0.47
N ARG A 194 -40.82 18.29 0.06
CA ARG A 194 -41.81 17.29 -0.43
C ARG A 194 -42.68 16.72 0.69
N SER A 195 -42.15 16.56 1.90
CA SER A 195 -42.89 16.00 3.05
C SER A 195 -44.03 16.94 3.51
N ASN A 196 -43.89 18.24 3.38
CA ASN A 196 -44.88 19.22 3.82
C ASN A 196 -46.05 19.49 2.82
N ARG A 197 -45.90 19.09 1.55
CA ARG A 197 -46.96 19.28 0.54
C ARG A 197 -48.09 18.23 0.62
N GLY A 198 -47.90 17.13 1.39
CA GLY A 198 -48.92 16.06 1.53
C GLY A 198 -49.95 16.27 2.64
N ARG A 199 -49.82 17.25 3.52
CA ARG A 199 -50.84 17.56 4.55
C ARG A 199 -51.81 18.65 4.03
N LYS A 200 -52.86 18.20 3.33
CA LYS A 200 -54.09 19.04 3.23
C LYS A 200 -54.75 19.10 4.62
N PRO A 201 -55.04 20.27 5.16
CA PRO A 201 -55.86 20.36 6.36
C PRO A 201 -57.27 19.84 6.02
N ARG A 202 -57.78 18.96 6.88
CA ARG A 202 -59.19 18.55 6.89
C ARG A 202 -60.06 19.62 7.52
#